data_b6333a780ce575c8bb7570cdac182597
#
_entry.id   b6333a780ce575c8bb7570cdac182597
#
_cell.length_a   1.000
_cell.length_b   1.000
_cell.length_c   1.000
_cell.angle_alpha   90.00
_cell.angle_beta   90.00
_cell.angle_gamma   90.00
#
_symmetry.space_group_name_H-M   'P 1'
#
loop_
_entity.id
_entity.type
_entity.pdbx_description
1 polymer ?
#
loop_
_entity_poly.entity_id
_entity_poly.type
_entity_poly.pdbx_seq_one_letter_code
_entity_poly.pdbx_strand_id
1 'polypeptide(L)'
;MKKILFIDRDGTLIQENPPTYQIDSIDKICFYPRVIFFLSKIVQELNYDLVMITNQDGLGTDQFPDKIFWPIHNHILNILKTEGIHFTSVHIDRTFPEEKSPNRKPGIGMLKNYLKSDFYNISKSFVIGDRLTDVLLAKNLECKSIWIKNNHHYQNLTKEEKDYYSSINEKDLKKIISLKTDSWKKIYEYLSSITTKKFSHQRTTLETNVKITISIYGKGKSHIQTGLGFFDHLLQQIAFHSSIDLNIQTKGDLYVDDHHTIEDIGITLGESFYQALENKIGIERYGFYSLPMDESLATISLDLGGRSQLIWKVKFFREKIGNISTEMFFHFFKSFSLSAKCNLHIHAIGKNDHHKIESIFKCFGRAMKMAMQKNFSTKIPSTKGIL
;
A
#
# COMPACT_ATOMS: atom_id res chain seq x y z
N MET A 1 3.48 -17.42 4.07
CA MET A 1 4.64 -16.91 4.85
C MET A 1 4.49 -15.42 5.08
N LYS A 2 4.66 -14.95 6.31
CA LYS A 2 4.70 -13.54 6.68
C LYS A 2 6.01 -12.86 6.24
N LYS A 3 5.99 -11.54 6.10
CA LYS A 3 7.16 -10.71 5.79
C LYS A 3 7.55 -9.92 7.03
N ILE A 4 8.84 -9.61 7.18
CA ILE A 4 9.37 -8.86 8.31
C ILE A 4 9.95 -7.53 7.83
N LEU A 5 9.76 -6.48 8.63
CA LEU A 5 10.59 -5.29 8.59
C LEU A 5 11.53 -5.32 9.81
N PHE A 6 12.81 -5.52 9.54
CA PHE A 6 13.86 -5.37 10.51
C PHE A 6 14.21 -3.89 10.56
N ILE A 7 13.97 -3.22 11.68
CA ILE A 7 14.03 -1.76 11.77
C ILE A 7 15.08 -1.39 12.82
N ASP A 8 16.04 -0.58 12.43
CA ASP A 8 16.95 0.07 13.37
C ASP A 8 16.22 1.14 14.19
N ARG A 9 16.76 1.48 15.37
CA ARG A 9 16.17 2.45 16.27
C ARG A 9 16.71 3.85 16.04
N ASP A 10 17.99 4.04 16.32
CA ASP A 10 18.63 5.35 16.32
C ASP A 10 19.04 5.74 14.89
N GLY A 11 18.83 6.98 14.49
CA GLY A 11 18.99 7.41 13.11
C GLY A 11 17.89 6.95 12.15
N THR A 12 16.95 6.12 12.63
CA THR A 12 15.91 5.49 11.81
C THR A 12 14.50 5.79 12.30
N LEU A 13 14.16 5.41 13.52
CA LEU A 13 12.89 5.79 14.18
C LEU A 13 13.04 7.11 14.94
N ILE A 14 14.18 7.25 15.62
CA ILE A 14 14.55 8.39 16.45
C ILE A 14 15.73 9.10 15.78
N GLN A 15 15.68 10.43 15.76
CA GLN A 15 16.80 11.25 15.28
C GLN A 15 17.94 11.21 16.29
N GLU A 16 19.14 11.04 15.78
CA GLU A 16 20.37 11.17 16.56
C GLU A 16 20.86 12.62 16.49
N ASN A 17 21.20 13.20 17.63
CA ASN A 17 21.70 14.57 17.72
C ASN A 17 23.19 14.57 18.09
N PRO A 18 24.02 15.34 17.36
CA PRO A 18 25.42 15.56 17.75
C PRO A 18 25.53 16.29 19.10
N PRO A 19 26.64 16.19 19.84
CA PRO A 19 27.86 15.51 19.47
C PRO A 19 27.92 14.02 19.85
N THR A 20 27.11 13.56 20.80
CA THR A 20 27.26 12.21 21.39
C THR A 20 26.53 11.13 20.60
N TYR A 21 25.52 11.48 19.78
CA TYR A 21 24.64 10.56 19.06
C TYR A 21 23.94 9.53 19.98
N GLN A 22 24.05 9.68 21.31
CA GLN A 22 23.38 8.85 22.30
C GLN A 22 22.11 9.52 22.79
N ILE A 23 21.06 8.71 22.95
CA ILE A 23 19.79 9.13 23.55
C ILE A 23 19.85 8.70 25.01
N ASP A 24 20.35 9.58 25.87
CA ASP A 24 20.61 9.36 27.29
C ASP A 24 19.58 10.06 28.23
N SER A 25 18.61 10.76 27.63
CA SER A 25 17.50 11.38 28.36
C SER A 25 16.20 11.39 27.53
N ILE A 26 15.07 11.47 28.20
CA ILE A 26 13.73 11.54 27.56
C ILE A 26 13.60 12.79 26.66
N ASP A 27 14.19 13.90 27.08
CA ASP A 27 14.13 15.18 26.36
C ASP A 27 14.85 15.11 25.00
N LYS A 28 15.76 14.15 24.81
CA LYS A 28 16.46 13.92 23.55
C LYS A 28 15.66 13.04 22.58
N ILE A 29 14.51 12.49 22.98
CA ILE A 29 13.69 11.68 22.09
C ILE A 29 13.06 12.59 21.06
N CYS A 30 13.49 12.46 19.81
CA CYS A 30 12.90 13.13 18.67
C CYS A 30 12.61 12.11 17.58
N PHE A 31 11.35 11.79 17.36
CA PHE A 31 10.96 10.87 16.30
C PHE A 31 11.21 11.47 14.91
N TYR A 32 11.58 10.63 13.94
CA TYR A 32 11.61 11.08 12.55
C TYR A 32 10.25 11.63 12.12
N PRO A 33 10.23 12.68 11.26
CA PRO A 33 8.98 13.28 10.82
C PRO A 33 7.99 12.25 10.27
N ARG A 34 6.81 12.16 10.90
CA ARG A 34 5.70 11.30 10.52
C ARG A 34 6.00 9.78 10.57
N VAL A 35 7.08 9.34 11.22
CA VAL A 35 7.42 7.92 11.33
C VAL A 35 6.28 7.12 11.96
N ILE A 36 5.74 7.59 13.09
CA ILE A 36 4.64 6.92 13.81
C ILE A 36 3.43 6.74 12.88
N PHE A 37 3.00 7.79 12.21
CA PHE A 37 1.87 7.77 11.29
C PHE A 37 2.05 6.74 10.15
N PHE A 38 3.21 6.75 9.47
CA PHE A 38 3.41 5.85 8.34
C PHE A 38 3.73 4.43 8.77
N LEU A 39 4.41 4.23 9.90
CA LEU A 39 4.69 2.90 10.44
C LEU A 39 3.40 2.23 10.93
N SER A 40 2.48 2.99 11.57
CA SER A 40 1.14 2.52 11.91
C SER A 40 0.37 2.06 10.66
N LYS A 41 0.41 2.85 9.58
CA LYS A 41 -0.18 2.44 8.29
C LYS A 41 0.46 1.19 7.70
N ILE A 42 1.79 1.06 7.76
CA ILE A 42 2.50 -0.14 7.27
C ILE A 42 2.01 -1.40 8.02
N VAL A 43 1.91 -1.31 9.34
CA VAL A 43 1.42 -2.43 10.17
C VAL A 43 -0.01 -2.81 9.81
N GLN A 44 -0.88 -1.81 9.65
CA GLN A 44 -2.31 -2.02 9.42
C GLN A 44 -2.62 -2.50 7.99
N GLU A 45 -1.93 -1.96 6.99
CA GLU A 45 -2.32 -2.14 5.59
C GLU A 45 -1.46 -3.18 4.85
N LEU A 46 -0.19 -3.42 5.26
CA LEU A 46 0.78 -4.14 4.44
C LEU A 46 1.21 -5.51 4.97
N ASN A 47 0.67 -5.94 6.11
CA ASN A 47 0.90 -7.26 6.72
C ASN A 47 2.39 -7.62 6.90
N TYR A 48 3.17 -6.70 7.49
CA TYR A 48 4.52 -6.95 7.95
C TYR A 48 4.56 -7.15 9.47
N ASP A 49 5.35 -8.11 9.95
CA ASP A 49 5.78 -8.15 11.33
C ASP A 49 6.96 -7.20 11.53
N LEU A 50 7.02 -6.53 12.67
CA LEU A 50 8.10 -5.60 12.99
C LEU A 50 9.08 -6.24 13.96
N VAL A 51 10.36 -6.15 13.66
CA VAL A 51 11.46 -6.58 14.52
C VAL A 51 12.44 -5.42 14.65
N MET A 52 12.69 -4.99 15.87
CA MET A 52 13.69 -3.95 16.13
C MET A 52 15.08 -4.58 16.27
N ILE A 53 16.08 -3.97 15.64
CA ILE A 53 17.49 -4.40 15.73
C ILE A 53 18.36 -3.18 15.92
N THR A 54 19.04 -3.08 17.04
CA THR A 54 19.86 -1.92 17.34
C THR A 54 21.20 -2.32 17.96
N ASN A 55 22.28 -1.64 17.54
CA ASN A 55 23.57 -1.68 18.21
C ASN A 55 23.61 -0.55 19.24
N GLN A 56 23.93 -0.88 20.49
CA GLN A 56 24.01 0.05 21.60
C GLN A 56 25.38 -0.08 22.25
N ASP A 57 26.33 0.64 21.67
CA ASP A 57 27.75 0.55 22.04
C ASP A 57 27.96 0.87 23.52
N GLY A 58 28.55 -0.06 24.25
CA GLY A 58 28.87 0.11 25.65
C GLY A 58 27.70 0.11 26.61
N LEU A 59 26.51 -0.33 26.17
CA LEU A 59 25.35 -0.50 27.06
C LEU A 59 25.66 -1.47 28.19
N GLY A 60 25.49 -1.01 29.43
CA GLY A 60 25.82 -1.73 30.66
C GLY A 60 27.17 -1.34 31.25
N THR A 61 27.95 -0.45 30.59
CA THR A 61 29.17 0.12 31.17
C THR A 61 28.90 1.41 31.96
N ASP A 62 29.90 1.94 32.63
CA ASP A 62 29.78 3.22 33.37
C ASP A 62 29.45 4.39 32.44
N GLN A 63 29.87 4.33 31.15
CA GLN A 63 29.62 5.37 30.16
C GLN A 63 28.15 5.34 29.65
N PHE A 64 27.54 4.17 29.63
CA PHE A 64 26.14 4.00 29.19
C PHE A 64 25.43 2.96 30.07
N PRO A 65 25.07 3.29 31.30
CA PRO A 65 24.50 2.33 32.24
C PRO A 65 23.05 1.95 31.90
N ASP A 66 22.70 0.70 32.17
CA ASP A 66 21.36 0.13 31.96
C ASP A 66 20.24 1.00 32.55
N LYS A 67 20.48 1.61 33.71
CA LYS A 67 19.52 2.49 34.40
C LYS A 67 19.11 3.74 33.61
N ILE A 68 19.93 4.17 32.65
CA ILE A 68 19.63 5.28 31.74
C ILE A 68 18.93 4.76 30.51
N PHE A 69 19.42 3.69 29.91
CA PHE A 69 18.90 3.16 28.64
C PHE A 69 17.47 2.62 28.74
N TRP A 70 17.18 1.74 29.69
CA TRP A 70 15.91 1.02 29.75
C TRP A 70 14.68 1.91 29.94
N PRO A 71 14.67 2.95 30.79
CA PRO A 71 13.55 3.86 30.91
C PRO A 71 13.23 4.56 29.59
N ILE A 72 14.26 5.01 28.87
CA ILE A 72 14.13 5.70 27.58
C ILE A 72 13.61 4.74 26.51
N HIS A 73 14.24 3.56 26.41
CA HIS A 73 13.86 2.53 25.45
C HIS A 73 12.40 2.09 25.64
N ASN A 74 12.01 1.82 26.87
CA ASN A 74 10.65 1.44 27.20
C ASN A 74 9.64 2.56 26.94
N HIS A 75 10.04 3.82 27.15
CA HIS A 75 9.21 4.97 26.84
C HIS A 75 8.95 5.07 25.33
N ILE A 76 9.98 4.90 24.50
CA ILE A 76 9.85 4.84 23.04
C ILE A 76 8.89 3.72 22.61
N LEU A 77 9.08 2.50 23.13
CA LEU A 77 8.23 1.36 22.81
C LEU A 77 6.77 1.59 23.24
N ASN A 78 6.56 2.22 24.41
CA ASN A 78 5.22 2.54 24.89
C ASN A 78 4.52 3.55 24.00
N ILE A 79 5.20 4.62 23.54
CA ILE A 79 4.64 5.58 22.59
C ILE A 79 4.21 4.84 21.31
N LEU A 80 5.07 4.01 20.76
CA LEU A 80 4.77 3.24 19.54
C LEU A 80 3.59 2.29 19.75
N LYS A 81 3.53 1.62 20.91
CA LYS A 81 2.46 0.69 21.29
C LYS A 81 1.11 1.39 21.39
N THR A 82 1.03 2.62 21.93
CA THR A 82 -0.22 3.39 22.03
C THR A 82 -0.78 3.76 20.65
N GLU A 83 0.09 3.83 19.62
CA GLU A 83 -0.28 4.08 18.23
C GLU A 83 -0.50 2.79 17.41
N GLY A 84 -0.65 1.64 18.10
CA GLY A 84 -0.89 0.35 17.47
C GLY A 84 0.33 -0.28 16.79
N ILE A 85 1.53 0.23 17.07
CA ILE A 85 2.79 -0.26 16.49
C ILE A 85 3.43 -1.22 17.49
N HIS A 86 3.34 -2.52 17.22
CA HIS A 86 3.90 -3.55 18.07
C HIS A 86 5.10 -4.21 17.40
N PHE A 87 6.25 -4.19 18.07
CA PHE A 87 7.39 -5.01 17.69
C PHE A 87 7.22 -6.43 18.23
N THR A 88 7.31 -7.42 17.35
CA THR A 88 7.23 -8.84 17.74
C THR A 88 8.44 -9.25 18.57
N SER A 89 9.58 -8.59 18.35
CA SER A 89 10.79 -8.74 19.16
C SER A 89 11.70 -7.54 19.01
N VAL A 90 12.59 -7.39 20.00
CA VAL A 90 13.62 -6.35 20.06
C VAL A 90 14.96 -7.04 20.30
N HIS A 91 15.93 -6.82 19.41
CA HIS A 91 17.27 -7.36 19.50
C HIS A 91 18.25 -6.20 19.70
N ILE A 92 19.03 -6.29 20.77
CA ILE A 92 20.00 -5.25 21.17
C ILE A 92 21.37 -5.92 21.28
N ASP A 93 22.32 -5.47 20.47
CA ASP A 93 23.73 -5.77 20.68
C ASP A 93 24.39 -4.67 21.52
N ARG A 94 25.15 -5.07 22.53
CA ARG A 94 25.78 -4.16 23.53
C ARG A 94 27.27 -3.97 23.30
N THR A 95 27.84 -4.72 22.36
CA THR A 95 29.26 -4.80 22.15
C THR A 95 29.85 -3.60 21.41
N PHE A 96 31.10 -3.30 21.67
CA PHE A 96 31.85 -2.36 20.83
C PHE A 96 32.26 -3.00 19.50
N PRO A 97 32.57 -2.18 18.47
CA PRO A 97 32.99 -2.71 17.15
C PRO A 97 34.18 -3.66 17.21
N GLU A 98 35.15 -3.35 18.09
CA GLU A 98 36.40 -4.09 18.25
C GLU A 98 36.20 -5.52 18.76
N GLU A 99 35.11 -5.79 19.46
CA GLU A 99 34.74 -7.11 19.98
C GLU A 99 34.31 -8.09 18.90
N LYS A 100 34.00 -7.59 17.69
CA LYS A 100 33.60 -8.40 16.51
C LYS A 100 32.49 -9.41 16.80
N SER A 101 31.53 -9.03 17.64
CA SER A 101 30.38 -9.88 18.00
C SER A 101 29.59 -10.32 16.77
N PRO A 102 29.27 -11.61 16.64
CA PRO A 102 28.39 -12.09 15.55
C PRO A 102 26.97 -11.57 15.66
N ASN A 103 26.57 -11.04 16.80
CA ASN A 103 25.26 -10.45 17.07
C ASN A 103 25.16 -8.99 16.60
N ARG A 104 26.31 -8.26 16.64
CA ARG A 104 26.38 -6.86 16.22
C ARG A 104 26.15 -6.74 14.70
N LYS A 105 25.27 -5.81 14.27
CA LYS A 105 25.08 -5.51 12.85
C LYS A 105 26.44 -5.13 12.22
N PRO A 106 26.81 -5.69 11.06
CA PRO A 106 25.99 -6.47 10.13
C PRO A 106 25.90 -7.98 10.41
N GLY A 107 26.34 -8.48 11.58
CA GLY A 107 26.19 -9.88 11.97
C GLY A 107 24.72 -10.30 12.13
N ILE A 108 24.44 -11.57 11.85
CA ILE A 108 23.08 -12.14 11.87
C ILE A 108 22.82 -13.02 13.10
N GLY A 109 23.73 -13.01 14.09
CA GLY A 109 23.70 -13.91 15.23
C GLY A 109 22.36 -13.90 15.97
N MET A 110 21.81 -12.71 16.23
CA MET A 110 20.50 -12.54 16.89
C MET A 110 19.31 -12.96 16.03
N LEU A 111 19.48 -13.15 14.72
CA LEU A 111 18.39 -13.32 13.76
C LEU A 111 18.31 -14.71 13.15
N LYS A 112 19.18 -15.65 13.58
CA LYS A 112 19.24 -17.03 13.03
C LYS A 112 17.91 -17.75 13.10
N ASN A 113 17.07 -17.49 14.11
CA ASN A 113 15.77 -18.12 14.27
C ASN A 113 14.78 -17.74 13.17
N TYR A 114 14.89 -16.53 12.60
CA TYR A 114 14.05 -16.10 11.48
C TYR A 114 14.41 -16.79 10.18
N LEU A 115 15.70 -17.09 9.97
CA LEU A 115 16.21 -17.80 8.79
C LEU A 115 15.82 -19.27 8.76
N LYS A 116 15.63 -19.87 9.94
CA LYS A 116 15.25 -21.29 10.07
C LYS A 116 13.74 -21.52 10.08
N SER A 117 12.95 -20.45 10.07
CA SER A 117 11.50 -20.52 10.20
C SER A 117 10.80 -20.53 8.86
N ASP A 118 10.01 -21.57 8.57
CA ASP A 118 9.14 -21.63 7.40
C ASP A 118 7.96 -20.63 7.48
N PHE A 119 7.79 -19.96 8.63
CA PHE A 119 6.74 -18.96 8.85
C PHE A 119 7.05 -17.64 8.13
N TYR A 120 8.32 -17.27 7.99
CA TYR A 120 8.75 -16.01 7.41
C TYR A 120 9.34 -16.14 6.01
N ASN A 121 9.03 -15.17 5.15
CA ASN A 121 9.65 -15.01 3.84
C ASN A 121 10.72 -13.92 3.90
N ILE A 122 11.95 -14.31 4.19
CA ILE A 122 13.07 -13.38 4.34
C ILE A 122 13.39 -12.66 3.03
N SER A 123 13.36 -13.35 1.90
CA SER A 123 13.65 -12.75 0.58
C SER A 123 12.67 -11.63 0.19
N LYS A 124 11.46 -11.60 0.79
CA LYS A 124 10.46 -10.54 0.64
C LYS A 124 10.39 -9.58 1.83
N SER A 125 11.32 -9.72 2.78
CA SER A 125 11.49 -8.87 3.94
C SER A 125 12.47 -7.73 3.67
N PHE A 126 12.56 -6.76 4.59
CA PHE A 126 13.45 -5.61 4.43
C PHE A 126 14.17 -5.29 5.73
N VAL A 127 15.39 -4.80 5.60
CA VAL A 127 16.06 -4.05 6.68
C VAL A 127 15.92 -2.56 6.38
N ILE A 128 15.44 -1.81 7.37
CA ILE A 128 15.31 -0.34 7.32
C ILE A 128 16.30 0.25 8.33
N GLY A 129 17.23 1.04 7.86
CA GLY A 129 18.23 1.67 8.69
C GLY A 129 18.93 2.81 7.97
N ASP A 130 19.71 3.59 8.71
CA ASP A 130 20.43 4.75 8.20
C ASP A 130 21.92 4.47 7.97
N ARG A 131 22.44 3.36 8.53
CA ARG A 131 23.86 3.00 8.44
C ARG A 131 24.14 1.95 7.36
N LEU A 132 25.40 1.89 6.87
CA LEU A 132 25.79 0.83 5.94
C LEU A 132 25.72 -0.55 6.60
N THR A 133 25.93 -0.63 7.90
CA THR A 133 25.78 -1.88 8.65
C THR A 133 24.38 -2.47 8.53
N ASP A 134 23.35 -1.65 8.36
CA ASP A 134 21.98 -2.10 8.10
C ASP A 134 21.82 -2.63 6.67
N VAL A 135 22.47 -1.98 5.69
CA VAL A 135 22.48 -2.44 4.30
C VAL A 135 23.21 -3.79 4.19
N LEU A 136 24.32 -3.93 4.89
CA LEU A 136 25.09 -5.18 4.92
C LEU A 136 24.36 -6.28 5.70
N LEU A 137 23.63 -5.92 6.75
CA LEU A 137 22.74 -6.86 7.43
C LEU A 137 21.69 -7.42 6.47
N ALA A 138 21.10 -6.56 5.63
CA ALA A 138 20.16 -7.02 4.60
C ALA A 138 20.81 -7.99 3.61
N LYS A 139 22.07 -7.73 3.20
CA LYS A 139 22.87 -8.65 2.38
C LYS A 139 23.06 -10.00 3.06
N ASN A 140 23.45 -9.99 4.32
CA ASN A 140 23.74 -11.20 5.09
C ASN A 140 22.46 -12.02 5.42
N LEU A 141 21.30 -11.35 5.46
CA LEU A 141 19.98 -11.97 5.59
C LEU A 141 19.40 -12.42 4.23
N GLU A 142 20.07 -12.12 3.11
CA GLU A 142 19.55 -12.37 1.75
C GLU A 142 18.21 -11.67 1.47
N CYS A 143 18.01 -10.49 2.06
CA CYS A 143 16.85 -9.63 1.81
C CYS A 143 17.26 -8.28 1.22
N LYS A 144 16.32 -7.36 1.08
CA LYS A 144 16.55 -6.03 0.55
C LYS A 144 16.66 -5.00 1.66
N SER A 145 17.35 -3.89 1.38
CA SER A 145 17.46 -2.75 2.28
C SER A 145 16.65 -1.55 1.80
N ILE A 146 16.09 -0.82 2.74
CA ILE A 146 15.60 0.54 2.60
C ILE A 146 16.54 1.44 3.41
N TRP A 147 17.32 2.25 2.72
CA TRP A 147 18.35 3.08 3.35
C TRP A 147 17.81 4.49 3.60
N ILE A 148 17.72 4.86 4.88
CA ILE A 148 17.35 6.21 5.30
C ILE A 148 18.60 7.10 5.17
N LYS A 149 18.49 8.19 4.41
CA LYS A 149 19.58 9.16 4.27
C LYS A 149 19.65 10.00 5.53
N ASN A 150 20.76 9.90 6.24
CA ASN A 150 21.12 10.83 7.31
C ASN A 150 22.37 11.59 6.88
N ASN A 151 22.24 12.90 6.63
CA ASN A 151 23.35 13.72 6.15
C ASN A 151 24.48 13.89 7.18
N HIS A 152 24.19 13.64 8.46
CA HIS A 152 25.18 13.77 9.55
C HIS A 152 26.10 12.56 9.69
N HIS A 153 25.68 11.40 9.19
CA HIS A 153 26.43 10.17 9.44
C HIS A 153 27.71 10.03 8.61
N TYR A 154 27.72 10.53 7.36
CA TYR A 154 28.92 10.45 6.49
C TYR A 154 30.14 11.27 7.00
N GLN A 155 29.88 12.28 7.83
CA GLN A 155 30.96 13.15 8.35
C GLN A 155 31.70 12.51 9.51
N ASN A 156 31.11 11.57 10.24
CA ASN A 156 31.61 11.03 11.50
C ASN A 156 32.02 9.55 11.44
N LEU A 157 32.15 8.98 10.24
CA LEU A 157 32.67 7.62 10.09
C LEU A 157 34.15 7.56 10.52
N THR A 158 34.52 6.52 11.27
CA THR A 158 35.89 6.20 11.56
C THR A 158 36.67 5.96 10.26
N LYS A 159 37.99 6.05 10.30
CA LYS A 159 38.85 5.78 9.14
C LYS A 159 38.64 4.36 8.63
N GLU A 160 38.50 3.39 9.52
CA GLU A 160 38.25 1.97 9.19
C GLU A 160 36.88 1.76 8.55
N GLU A 161 35.86 2.44 9.04
CA GLU A 161 34.55 2.44 8.39
C GLU A 161 34.63 3.05 6.99
N LYS A 162 35.30 4.18 6.81
CA LYS A 162 35.50 4.80 5.47
C LYS A 162 36.23 3.88 4.51
N ASP A 163 37.29 3.22 4.98
CA ASP A 163 38.08 2.28 4.17
C ASP A 163 37.25 1.03 3.81
N TYR A 164 36.44 0.53 4.75
CA TYR A 164 35.52 -0.56 4.49
C TYR A 164 34.40 -0.14 3.53
N TYR A 165 33.86 1.06 3.65
CA TYR A 165 32.87 1.64 2.72
C TYR A 165 33.42 1.74 1.29
N SER A 166 34.68 2.20 1.15
CA SER A 166 35.32 2.35 -0.14
C SER A 166 35.67 1.00 -0.81
N SER A 167 35.77 -0.07 -0.03
CA SER A 167 36.05 -1.43 -0.53
C SER A 167 34.79 -2.11 -1.12
N ILE A 168 33.59 -1.61 -0.80
CA ILE A 168 32.36 -2.20 -1.29
C ILE A 168 32.01 -1.64 -2.67
N ASN A 169 31.84 -2.54 -3.63
CA ASN A 169 31.48 -2.15 -4.98
C ASN A 169 30.06 -1.51 -4.99
N GLU A 170 29.96 -0.28 -5.50
CA GLU A 170 28.68 0.44 -5.63
C GLU A 170 27.62 -0.37 -6.40
N LYS A 171 28.03 -1.19 -7.37
CA LYS A 171 27.11 -2.05 -8.12
C LYS A 171 26.44 -3.10 -7.23
N ASP A 172 27.15 -3.59 -6.22
CA ASP A 172 26.59 -4.59 -5.29
C ASP A 172 25.66 -3.93 -4.28
N LEU A 173 25.99 -2.72 -3.83
CA LEU A 173 25.05 -1.93 -3.00
C LEU A 173 23.75 -1.63 -3.73
N LYS A 174 23.82 -1.26 -5.02
CA LYS A 174 22.64 -1.01 -5.85
C LYS A 174 21.73 -2.24 -6.01
N LYS A 175 22.27 -3.46 -5.91
CA LYS A 175 21.46 -4.69 -5.95
C LYS A 175 20.72 -4.95 -4.63
N ILE A 176 21.27 -4.49 -3.50
CA ILE A 176 20.70 -4.72 -2.16
C ILE A 176 19.73 -3.60 -1.79
N ILE A 177 20.06 -2.34 -2.09
CA ILE A 177 19.24 -1.18 -1.76
C ILE A 177 18.08 -1.07 -2.74
N SER A 178 16.89 -1.27 -2.23
CA SER A 178 15.65 -1.12 -3.00
C SER A 178 15.12 0.31 -3.01
N LEU A 179 15.36 1.05 -1.93
CA LEU A 179 14.97 2.46 -1.80
C LEU A 179 16.01 3.19 -0.97
N LYS A 180 16.40 4.40 -1.42
CA LYS A 180 17.19 5.36 -0.64
C LYS A 180 16.38 6.63 -0.46
N THR A 181 16.04 7.01 0.78
CA THR A 181 15.10 8.11 1.06
C THR A 181 15.35 8.68 2.46
N ASP A 182 14.86 9.89 2.68
CA ASP A 182 14.81 10.59 3.96
C ASP A 182 13.39 10.63 4.55
N SER A 183 12.43 9.94 3.93
CA SER A 183 11.00 10.10 4.21
C SER A 183 10.29 8.77 4.46
N TRP A 184 9.69 8.63 5.63
CA TRP A 184 8.83 7.51 5.98
C TRP A 184 7.57 7.42 5.09
N LYS A 185 7.11 8.55 4.54
CA LYS A 185 6.07 8.56 3.51
C LYS A 185 6.50 7.77 2.27
N LYS A 186 7.71 8.02 1.77
CA LYS A 186 8.25 7.30 0.60
C LYS A 186 8.47 5.82 0.89
N ILE A 187 8.85 5.46 2.12
CA ILE A 187 8.96 4.06 2.55
C ILE A 187 7.60 3.37 2.47
N TYR A 188 6.57 3.96 3.06
CA TYR A 188 5.20 3.44 2.96
C TYR A 188 4.74 3.30 1.51
N GLU A 189 4.92 4.35 0.69
CA GLU A 189 4.53 4.33 -0.73
C GLU A 189 5.25 3.23 -1.53
N TYR A 190 6.53 3.00 -1.24
CA TYR A 190 7.33 1.95 -1.86
C TYR A 190 6.82 0.57 -1.44
N LEU A 191 6.73 0.29 -0.13
CA LEU A 191 6.25 -0.98 0.40
C LEU A 191 4.83 -1.29 -0.05
N SER A 192 3.95 -0.29 -0.08
CA SER A 192 2.60 -0.40 -0.63
C SER A 192 2.65 -0.83 -2.09
N SER A 193 3.49 -0.19 -2.91
CA SER A 193 3.57 -0.47 -4.35
C SER A 193 4.01 -1.90 -4.70
N ILE A 194 4.86 -2.51 -3.87
CA ILE A 194 5.36 -3.89 -4.08
C ILE A 194 4.50 -4.96 -3.38
N THR A 195 3.62 -4.52 -2.48
CA THR A 195 2.72 -5.42 -1.74
C THR A 195 1.35 -5.51 -2.41
N THR A 196 0.98 -4.48 -3.17
CA THR A 196 -0.32 -4.41 -3.85
C THR A 196 -0.43 -5.53 -4.88
N LYS A 197 -1.38 -6.44 -4.65
CA LYS A 197 -1.66 -7.54 -5.57
C LYS A 197 -2.29 -7.00 -6.85
N LYS A 198 -1.80 -7.49 -7.98
CA LYS A 198 -2.42 -7.28 -9.29
C LYS A 198 -3.22 -8.54 -9.63
N PHE A 199 -4.44 -8.34 -10.01
CA PHE A 199 -5.31 -9.40 -10.51
C PHE A 199 -5.52 -9.18 -12.01
N SER A 200 -5.37 -10.22 -12.82
CA SER A 200 -5.59 -10.14 -14.27
C SER A 200 -6.63 -11.17 -14.68
N HIS A 201 -7.65 -10.72 -15.41
CA HIS A 201 -8.71 -11.54 -15.94
C HIS A 201 -8.92 -11.25 -17.42
N GLN A 202 -9.28 -12.25 -18.19
CA GLN A 202 -9.60 -12.14 -19.61
C GLN A 202 -10.88 -12.90 -19.91
N ARG A 203 -11.79 -12.21 -20.59
CA ARG A 203 -13.03 -12.78 -21.17
C ARG A 203 -12.96 -12.70 -22.68
N THR A 204 -13.20 -13.80 -23.34
CA THR A 204 -13.26 -13.89 -24.81
C THR A 204 -14.57 -14.52 -25.23
N THR A 205 -15.28 -13.83 -26.10
CA THR A 205 -16.49 -14.31 -26.80
C THR A 205 -16.24 -14.32 -28.31
N LEU A 206 -17.24 -14.61 -29.11
CA LEU A 206 -17.15 -14.45 -30.57
C LEU A 206 -17.18 -12.95 -31.00
N GLU A 207 -17.69 -12.09 -30.14
CA GLU A 207 -17.92 -10.67 -30.40
C GLU A 207 -16.82 -9.77 -29.82
N THR A 208 -16.26 -10.16 -28.66
CA THR A 208 -15.29 -9.35 -27.94
C THR A 208 -14.14 -10.15 -27.35
N ASN A 209 -13.02 -9.47 -27.13
CA ASN A 209 -11.91 -9.96 -26.31
C ASN A 209 -11.50 -8.85 -25.35
N VAL A 210 -11.83 -9.02 -24.06
CA VAL A 210 -11.62 -8.05 -23.00
C VAL A 210 -10.59 -8.58 -22.02
N LYS A 211 -9.48 -7.86 -21.84
CA LYS A 211 -8.45 -8.17 -20.84
C LYS A 211 -8.34 -7.03 -19.85
N ILE A 212 -8.53 -7.35 -18.56
CA ILE A 212 -8.44 -6.37 -17.47
C ILE A 212 -7.38 -6.80 -16.46
N THR A 213 -6.52 -5.86 -16.08
CA THR A 213 -5.62 -6.01 -14.93
C THR A 213 -5.96 -4.91 -13.92
N ILE A 214 -6.31 -5.32 -12.71
CA ILE A 214 -6.76 -4.45 -11.64
C ILE A 214 -5.87 -4.58 -10.39
N SER A 215 -5.69 -3.47 -9.68
CA SER A 215 -5.03 -3.40 -8.38
C SER A 215 -5.86 -2.50 -7.47
N ILE A 216 -6.64 -3.10 -6.56
CA ILE A 216 -7.66 -2.38 -5.77
C ILE A 216 -7.11 -1.40 -4.73
N TYR A 217 -5.83 -1.56 -4.33
CA TYR A 217 -5.12 -0.62 -3.45
C TYR A 217 -3.98 0.06 -4.21
N GLY A 218 -4.30 0.61 -5.38
CA GLY A 218 -3.36 1.26 -6.28
C GLY A 218 -3.18 2.76 -5.99
N LYS A 219 -2.77 3.47 -7.04
CA LYS A 219 -2.55 4.94 -7.04
C LYS A 219 -3.49 5.68 -8.01
N GLY A 220 -4.48 4.99 -8.59
CA GLY A 220 -5.39 5.52 -9.60
C GLY A 220 -4.75 5.63 -10.99
N LYS A 221 -3.71 4.86 -11.27
CA LYS A 221 -3.09 4.81 -12.60
C LYS A 221 -3.98 4.01 -13.55
N SER A 222 -4.16 4.53 -14.77
CA SER A 222 -4.96 3.85 -15.77
C SER A 222 -4.27 3.78 -17.12
N HIS A 223 -4.49 2.67 -17.82
CA HIS A 223 -4.19 2.51 -19.25
C HIS A 223 -5.39 1.79 -19.86
N ILE A 224 -6.22 2.52 -20.62
CA ILE A 224 -7.53 2.05 -21.06
C ILE A 224 -7.65 2.23 -22.55
N GLN A 225 -7.99 1.18 -23.26
CA GLN A 225 -8.14 1.11 -24.71
C GLN A 225 -9.34 0.22 -25.03
N THR A 226 -10.54 0.82 -25.13
CA THR A 226 -11.77 0.10 -25.49
C THR A 226 -12.19 0.28 -26.94
N GLY A 227 -11.59 1.25 -27.62
CA GLY A 227 -12.01 1.72 -28.94
C GLY A 227 -13.12 2.79 -28.88
N LEU A 228 -13.64 3.09 -27.69
CA LEU A 228 -14.67 4.09 -27.43
C LEU A 228 -14.08 5.22 -26.57
N GLY A 229 -13.56 6.29 -27.21
CA GLY A 229 -12.77 7.32 -26.54
C GLY A 229 -13.48 7.99 -25.34
N PHE A 230 -14.78 8.24 -25.44
CA PHE A 230 -15.54 8.80 -24.31
C PHE A 230 -15.69 7.78 -23.16
N PHE A 231 -15.85 6.50 -23.48
CA PHE A 231 -15.91 5.45 -22.46
C PHE A 231 -14.57 5.23 -21.76
N ASP A 232 -13.47 5.32 -22.51
CA ASP A 232 -12.11 5.32 -21.95
C ASP A 232 -11.95 6.42 -20.90
N HIS A 233 -12.42 7.64 -21.22
CA HIS A 233 -12.41 8.77 -20.29
C HIS A 233 -13.24 8.50 -19.03
N LEU A 234 -14.43 7.92 -19.16
CA LEU A 234 -15.30 7.59 -18.03
C LEU A 234 -14.67 6.51 -17.12
N LEU A 235 -14.07 5.47 -17.70
CA LEU A 235 -13.38 4.43 -16.95
C LEU A 235 -12.12 4.97 -16.24
N GLN A 236 -11.43 5.97 -16.82
CA GLN A 236 -10.34 6.69 -16.15
C GLN A 236 -10.82 7.42 -14.89
N GLN A 237 -12.06 7.98 -14.90
CA GLN A 237 -12.63 8.57 -13.69
C GLN A 237 -12.81 7.54 -12.57
N ILE A 238 -13.26 6.32 -12.90
CA ILE A 238 -13.35 5.24 -11.90
C ILE A 238 -11.96 4.97 -11.32
N ALA A 239 -10.95 4.74 -12.14
CA ALA A 239 -9.61 4.43 -11.69
C ALA A 239 -9.05 5.52 -10.77
N PHE A 240 -9.11 6.77 -11.21
CA PHE A 240 -8.57 7.92 -10.48
C PHE A 240 -9.27 8.14 -9.13
N HIS A 241 -10.60 8.19 -9.13
CA HIS A 241 -11.38 8.52 -7.94
C HIS A 241 -11.49 7.37 -6.93
N SER A 242 -11.35 6.12 -7.37
CA SER A 242 -11.28 4.96 -6.49
C SER A 242 -9.86 4.68 -5.96
N SER A 243 -8.83 5.27 -6.57
CA SER A 243 -7.42 4.92 -6.35
C SER A 243 -7.07 3.48 -6.76
N ILE A 244 -7.85 2.88 -7.66
CA ILE A 244 -7.58 1.58 -8.28
C ILE A 244 -6.60 1.78 -9.44
N ASP A 245 -5.54 0.97 -9.54
CA ASP A 245 -4.78 0.92 -10.79
C ASP A 245 -5.52 -0.01 -11.76
N LEU A 246 -5.78 0.46 -12.98
CA LEU A 246 -6.64 -0.22 -13.94
C LEU A 246 -6.00 -0.22 -15.36
N ASN A 247 -5.81 -1.41 -15.91
CA ASN A 247 -5.43 -1.58 -17.30
C ASN A 247 -6.55 -2.36 -18.01
N ILE A 248 -7.10 -1.79 -19.08
CA ILE A 248 -8.15 -2.40 -19.90
C ILE A 248 -7.69 -2.40 -21.35
N GLN A 249 -7.68 -3.56 -21.96
CA GLN A 249 -7.46 -3.74 -23.39
C GLN A 249 -8.63 -4.53 -23.97
N THR A 250 -9.30 -3.94 -24.94
CA THR A 250 -10.49 -4.56 -25.56
C THR A 250 -10.39 -4.53 -27.07
N LYS A 251 -10.82 -5.62 -27.67
CA LYS A 251 -11.19 -5.68 -29.10
C LYS A 251 -12.62 -6.15 -29.17
N GLY A 252 -13.50 -5.33 -29.69
CA GLY A 252 -14.93 -5.65 -29.89
C GLY A 252 -15.36 -5.36 -31.31
N ASP A 253 -16.53 -5.84 -31.65
CA ASP A 253 -17.20 -5.71 -32.95
C ASP A 253 -17.89 -4.35 -33.12
N LEU A 254 -17.16 -3.26 -32.84
CA LEU A 254 -17.66 -1.86 -32.88
C LEU A 254 -18.27 -1.45 -34.22
N TYR A 255 -18.07 -2.28 -35.27
CA TYR A 255 -18.74 -2.09 -36.55
C TYR A 255 -20.25 -2.46 -36.50
N VAL A 256 -20.65 -3.22 -35.51
CA VAL A 256 -22.07 -3.52 -35.20
C VAL A 256 -22.66 -2.37 -34.40
N ASP A 257 -22.22 -2.21 -33.18
CA ASP A 257 -22.52 -1.08 -32.28
C ASP A 257 -21.58 -1.08 -31.04
N ASP A 258 -21.92 -0.29 -30.01
CA ASP A 258 -21.19 -0.17 -28.76
C ASP A 258 -21.65 -1.19 -27.68
N HIS A 259 -22.73 -1.97 -27.91
CA HIS A 259 -23.41 -2.78 -26.90
C HIS A 259 -22.51 -3.88 -26.34
N HIS A 260 -22.08 -4.82 -27.20
CA HIS A 260 -21.31 -5.99 -26.79
C HIS A 260 -20.02 -5.59 -26.07
N THR A 261 -19.36 -4.55 -26.58
CA THR A 261 -18.12 -4.04 -25.99
C THR A 261 -18.31 -3.47 -24.60
N ILE A 262 -19.33 -2.63 -24.39
CA ILE A 262 -19.58 -1.98 -23.10
C ILE A 262 -20.09 -3.00 -22.08
N GLU A 263 -20.97 -3.91 -22.48
CA GLU A 263 -21.50 -4.95 -21.60
C GLU A 263 -20.39 -5.91 -21.15
N ASP A 264 -19.56 -6.43 -22.06
CA ASP A 264 -18.49 -7.37 -21.72
C ASP A 264 -17.38 -6.72 -20.89
N ILE A 265 -17.12 -5.41 -21.06
CA ILE A 265 -16.25 -4.66 -20.15
C ILE A 265 -16.86 -4.58 -18.75
N GLY A 266 -18.16 -4.30 -18.65
CA GLY A 266 -18.87 -4.29 -17.37
C GLY A 266 -18.79 -5.63 -16.63
N ILE A 267 -19.01 -6.74 -17.35
CA ILE A 267 -18.89 -8.10 -16.83
C ILE A 267 -17.47 -8.37 -16.35
N THR A 268 -16.48 -8.18 -17.24
CA THR A 268 -15.07 -8.51 -16.95
C THR A 268 -14.51 -7.64 -15.82
N LEU A 269 -14.90 -6.37 -15.75
CA LEU A 269 -14.49 -5.46 -14.67
C LEU A 269 -15.11 -5.88 -13.33
N GLY A 270 -16.39 -6.26 -13.34
CA GLY A 270 -17.10 -6.77 -12.17
C GLY A 270 -16.47 -8.05 -11.62
N GLU A 271 -16.16 -9.02 -12.49
CA GLU A 271 -15.48 -10.27 -12.13
C GLU A 271 -14.07 -10.01 -11.57
N SER A 272 -13.29 -9.14 -12.28
CA SER A 272 -11.95 -8.75 -11.83
C SER A 272 -11.97 -8.09 -10.46
N PHE A 273 -12.94 -7.20 -10.22
CA PHE A 273 -13.10 -6.50 -8.96
C PHE A 273 -13.51 -7.46 -7.84
N TYR A 274 -14.47 -8.35 -8.08
CA TYR A 274 -14.92 -9.36 -7.13
C TYR A 274 -13.78 -10.27 -6.68
N GLN A 275 -12.97 -10.75 -7.62
CA GLN A 275 -11.85 -11.64 -7.33
C GLN A 275 -10.69 -10.89 -6.63
N ALA A 276 -10.44 -9.63 -7.02
CA ALA A 276 -9.40 -8.81 -6.38
C ALA A 276 -9.72 -8.47 -4.91
N LEU A 277 -11.00 -8.43 -4.52
CA LEU A 277 -11.44 -8.23 -3.14
C LEU A 277 -11.22 -9.46 -2.25
N GLU A 278 -10.94 -10.63 -2.84
CA GLU A 278 -10.73 -11.91 -2.11
C GLU A 278 -11.89 -12.20 -1.13
N ASN A 279 -11.53 -12.47 0.14
CA ASN A 279 -12.49 -12.84 1.20
C ASN A 279 -13.20 -11.65 1.86
N LYS A 280 -12.93 -10.42 1.44
CA LYS A 280 -13.52 -9.18 1.99
C LYS A 280 -13.35 -8.96 3.50
N ILE A 281 -12.37 -9.62 4.11
CA ILE A 281 -12.06 -9.43 5.54
C ILE A 281 -11.45 -8.04 5.75
N GLY A 282 -11.95 -7.33 6.77
CA GLY A 282 -11.40 -6.05 7.19
C GLY A 282 -11.59 -4.90 6.20
N ILE A 283 -12.62 -4.95 5.36
CA ILE A 283 -13.06 -3.80 4.55
C ILE A 283 -14.31 -3.15 5.15
N GLU A 284 -14.60 -1.90 4.78
CA GLU A 284 -15.82 -1.19 5.21
C GLU A 284 -17.09 -1.77 4.64
N ARG A 285 -17.01 -2.46 3.49
CA ARG A 285 -18.13 -3.07 2.76
C ARG A 285 -19.11 -2.08 2.13
N TYR A 286 -19.52 -1.05 2.89
CA TYR A 286 -20.46 -0.04 2.41
C TYR A 286 -19.72 1.19 1.95
N GLY A 287 -20.15 1.74 0.81
CA GLY A 287 -19.65 3.01 0.31
C GLY A 287 -20.80 3.86 -0.20
N PHE A 288 -20.79 5.14 0.12
CA PHE A 288 -21.72 6.10 -0.42
C PHE A 288 -21.00 7.40 -0.72
N TYR A 289 -21.46 8.08 -1.73
CA TYR A 289 -20.93 9.39 -2.07
C TYR A 289 -21.99 10.24 -2.78
N SER A 290 -21.92 11.54 -2.60
CA SER A 290 -22.68 12.52 -3.37
C SER A 290 -21.67 13.51 -3.94
N LEU A 291 -21.69 13.68 -5.28
CA LEU A 291 -20.68 14.44 -6.01
C LEU A 291 -21.37 15.40 -6.99
N PRO A 292 -21.16 16.72 -6.81
CA PRO A 292 -21.59 17.72 -7.77
C PRO A 292 -20.57 17.84 -8.92
N MET A 293 -21.09 18.17 -10.10
CA MET A 293 -20.29 18.61 -11.25
C MET A 293 -21.11 19.70 -11.97
N ASP A 294 -20.72 20.95 -11.75
CA ASP A 294 -21.48 22.12 -12.15
C ASP A 294 -22.96 22.02 -11.70
N GLU A 295 -23.91 22.00 -12.62
CA GLU A 295 -25.35 21.91 -12.34
C GLU A 295 -25.83 20.47 -12.10
N SER A 296 -24.96 19.48 -12.27
CA SER A 296 -25.31 18.07 -12.11
C SER A 296 -24.92 17.54 -10.72
N LEU A 297 -25.70 16.63 -10.18
CA LEU A 297 -25.43 15.98 -8.92
C LEU A 297 -25.68 14.46 -9.07
N ALA A 298 -24.66 13.67 -8.76
CA ALA A 298 -24.77 12.22 -8.65
C ALA A 298 -24.69 11.77 -7.19
N THR A 299 -25.53 10.79 -6.82
CA THR A 299 -25.51 10.13 -5.51
C THR A 299 -25.47 8.63 -5.72
N ILE A 300 -24.51 7.96 -5.08
CA ILE A 300 -24.32 6.51 -5.19
C ILE A 300 -24.22 5.90 -3.81
N SER A 301 -24.92 4.75 -3.64
CA SER A 301 -24.76 3.85 -2.50
C SER A 301 -24.38 2.47 -3.01
N LEU A 302 -23.33 1.88 -2.41
CA LEU A 302 -22.75 0.59 -2.78
C LEU A 302 -22.67 -0.32 -1.56
N ASP A 303 -23.13 -1.58 -1.72
CA ASP A 303 -22.91 -2.68 -0.76
C ASP A 303 -22.22 -3.86 -1.43
N LEU A 304 -21.03 -4.21 -0.99
CA LEU A 304 -20.25 -5.37 -1.44
C LEU A 304 -20.72 -6.69 -0.80
N GLY A 305 -22.01 -6.82 -0.59
CA GLY A 305 -22.68 -7.86 0.20
C GLY A 305 -22.86 -9.22 -0.47
N GLY A 306 -22.28 -9.47 -1.63
CA GLY A 306 -22.33 -10.77 -2.31
C GLY A 306 -23.63 -11.05 -3.08
N ARG A 307 -24.60 -10.12 -3.10
CA ARG A 307 -25.85 -10.18 -3.86
C ARG A 307 -25.89 -9.01 -4.83
N SER A 308 -26.35 -9.26 -6.04
CA SER A 308 -26.42 -8.25 -7.09
C SER A 308 -27.77 -7.57 -7.15
N GLN A 309 -27.78 -6.25 -7.22
CA GLN A 309 -28.95 -5.43 -7.50
C GLN A 309 -28.50 -4.08 -8.04
N LEU A 310 -29.10 -3.63 -9.14
CA LEU A 310 -28.95 -2.26 -9.62
C LEU A 310 -30.30 -1.52 -9.48
N ILE A 311 -30.28 -0.40 -8.79
CA ILE A 311 -31.37 0.60 -8.81
C ILE A 311 -30.82 1.82 -9.55
N TRP A 312 -31.42 2.11 -10.69
CA TRP A 312 -31.04 3.17 -11.59
C TRP A 312 -32.12 4.25 -11.64
N LYS A 313 -31.82 5.43 -11.11
CA LYS A 313 -32.73 6.59 -11.13
C LYS A 313 -32.01 7.75 -11.85
N VAL A 314 -31.75 7.54 -13.14
CA VAL A 314 -31.09 8.53 -14.01
C VAL A 314 -31.91 8.64 -15.30
N LYS A 315 -32.11 9.87 -15.72
CA LYS A 315 -32.78 10.16 -17.02
C LYS A 315 -31.82 11.02 -17.86
N PHE A 316 -31.57 10.57 -19.08
CA PHE A 316 -30.86 11.33 -20.09
C PHE A 316 -31.85 11.96 -21.06
N PHE A 317 -31.47 13.11 -21.64
CA PHE A 317 -32.28 13.83 -22.64
C PHE A 317 -31.76 13.57 -24.06
N ARG A 318 -30.47 13.25 -24.18
CA ARG A 318 -29.81 12.92 -25.46
C ARG A 318 -29.81 11.40 -25.67
N GLU A 319 -29.96 10.97 -26.92
CA GLU A 319 -29.80 9.56 -27.29
C GLU A 319 -28.35 9.12 -27.19
N LYS A 320 -27.41 10.01 -27.48
CA LYS A 320 -25.97 9.75 -27.44
C LYS A 320 -25.19 10.85 -26.73
N ILE A 321 -24.10 10.46 -26.07
CA ILE A 321 -23.09 11.35 -25.52
C ILE A 321 -21.74 10.90 -26.09
N GLY A 322 -21.08 11.78 -26.87
CA GLY A 322 -19.99 11.35 -27.74
C GLY A 322 -20.50 10.34 -28.76
N ASN A 323 -19.87 9.19 -28.82
CA ASN A 323 -20.24 8.07 -29.68
C ASN A 323 -20.97 6.93 -28.94
N ILE A 324 -21.43 7.15 -27.69
CA ILE A 324 -22.05 6.13 -26.84
C ILE A 324 -23.55 6.39 -26.73
N SER A 325 -24.36 5.36 -26.92
CA SER A 325 -25.79 5.38 -26.65
C SER A 325 -26.05 5.48 -25.13
N THR A 326 -26.94 6.40 -24.70
CA THR A 326 -27.11 6.68 -23.25
C THR A 326 -27.65 5.50 -22.45
N GLU A 327 -28.39 4.59 -23.10
CA GLU A 327 -28.82 3.34 -22.51
C GLU A 327 -27.69 2.42 -22.10
N MET A 328 -26.52 2.50 -22.76
CA MET A 328 -25.37 1.67 -22.50
C MET A 328 -24.75 1.93 -21.13
N PHE A 329 -24.94 3.11 -20.56
CA PHE A 329 -24.50 3.38 -19.18
C PHE A 329 -25.26 2.54 -18.15
N PHE A 330 -26.57 2.35 -18.35
CA PHE A 330 -27.35 1.42 -17.54
C PHE A 330 -26.84 -0.02 -17.69
N HIS A 331 -26.60 -0.47 -18.93
CA HIS A 331 -26.11 -1.82 -19.22
C HIS A 331 -24.73 -2.07 -18.57
N PHE A 332 -23.80 -1.11 -18.66
CA PHE A 332 -22.49 -1.20 -18.00
C PHE A 332 -22.63 -1.42 -16.49
N PHE A 333 -23.40 -0.56 -15.79
CA PHE A 333 -23.55 -0.67 -14.34
C PHE A 333 -24.32 -1.91 -13.92
N LYS A 334 -25.28 -2.38 -14.72
CA LYS A 334 -26.02 -3.63 -14.52
C LYS A 334 -25.06 -4.82 -14.58
N SER A 335 -24.28 -4.92 -15.65
CA SER A 335 -23.32 -6.00 -15.87
C SER A 335 -22.24 -6.00 -14.80
N PHE A 336 -21.73 -4.83 -14.44
CA PHE A 336 -20.79 -4.69 -13.31
C PHE A 336 -21.40 -5.16 -11.99
N SER A 337 -22.61 -4.70 -11.64
CA SER A 337 -23.28 -5.07 -10.38
C SER A 337 -23.52 -6.59 -10.28
N LEU A 338 -23.95 -7.21 -11.39
CA LEU A 338 -24.16 -8.66 -11.46
C LEU A 338 -22.85 -9.43 -11.23
N SER A 339 -21.80 -9.06 -11.92
CA SER A 339 -20.52 -9.77 -11.90
C SER A 339 -19.69 -9.49 -10.64
N ALA A 340 -19.74 -8.26 -10.13
CA ALA A 340 -19.12 -7.88 -8.85
C ALA A 340 -19.90 -8.38 -7.62
N LYS A 341 -21.11 -8.91 -7.82
CA LYS A 341 -22.04 -9.36 -6.76
C LYS A 341 -22.24 -8.28 -5.70
N CYS A 342 -22.63 -7.08 -6.15
CA CYS A 342 -22.86 -5.93 -5.29
C CYS A 342 -24.24 -5.29 -5.51
N ASN A 343 -24.78 -4.69 -4.45
CA ASN A 343 -25.93 -3.81 -4.59
C ASN A 343 -25.45 -2.40 -4.93
N LEU A 344 -26.02 -1.81 -5.96
CA LEU A 344 -25.66 -0.50 -6.46
C LEU A 344 -26.91 0.35 -6.69
N HIS A 345 -27.00 1.45 -5.98
CA HIS A 345 -28.05 2.46 -6.16
C HIS A 345 -27.43 3.71 -6.75
N ILE A 346 -27.92 4.13 -7.92
CA ILE A 346 -27.44 5.31 -8.65
C ILE A 346 -28.61 6.27 -8.87
N HIS A 347 -28.43 7.48 -8.39
CA HIS A 347 -29.34 8.59 -8.65
C HIS A 347 -28.56 9.77 -9.18
N ALA A 348 -29.01 10.38 -10.27
CA ALA A 348 -28.37 11.60 -10.78
C ALA A 348 -29.41 12.55 -11.38
N ILE A 349 -29.21 13.84 -11.13
CA ILE A 349 -29.96 14.95 -11.69
C ILE A 349 -29.00 15.94 -12.36
N GLY A 350 -29.50 16.72 -13.30
CA GLY A 350 -28.72 17.72 -14.02
C GLY A 350 -29.31 17.97 -15.42
N LYS A 351 -28.91 19.08 -16.04
CA LYS A 351 -29.37 19.46 -17.39
C LYS A 351 -28.40 18.97 -18.47
N ASN A 352 -27.10 19.00 -18.18
CA ASN A 352 -26.07 18.55 -19.13
C ASN A 352 -25.80 17.06 -18.93
N ASP A 353 -26.17 16.25 -19.92
CA ASP A 353 -26.04 14.80 -19.84
C ASP A 353 -24.57 14.33 -19.76
N HIS A 354 -23.62 15.08 -20.36
CA HIS A 354 -22.18 14.80 -20.20
C HIS A 354 -21.73 14.97 -18.75
N HIS A 355 -22.05 16.12 -18.12
CA HIS A 355 -21.70 16.34 -16.71
C HIS A 355 -22.38 15.31 -15.79
N LYS A 356 -23.62 14.96 -16.11
CA LYS A 356 -24.39 13.97 -15.36
C LYS A 356 -23.72 12.59 -15.37
N ILE A 357 -23.34 12.07 -16.54
CA ILE A 357 -22.71 10.74 -16.60
C ILE A 357 -21.28 10.76 -16.04
N GLU A 358 -20.52 11.80 -16.29
CA GLU A 358 -19.17 11.92 -15.75
C GLU A 358 -19.22 12.04 -14.20
N SER A 359 -20.16 12.79 -13.64
CA SER A 359 -20.38 12.85 -12.18
C SER A 359 -20.73 11.47 -11.59
N ILE A 360 -21.50 10.65 -12.30
CA ILE A 360 -21.81 9.27 -11.89
C ILE A 360 -20.54 8.43 -11.81
N PHE A 361 -19.66 8.43 -12.83
CA PHE A 361 -18.45 7.63 -12.84
C PHE A 361 -17.44 8.09 -11.76
N LYS A 362 -17.31 9.41 -11.54
CA LYS A 362 -16.51 9.96 -10.43
C LYS A 362 -17.07 9.55 -9.07
N CYS A 363 -18.38 9.69 -8.90
CA CYS A 363 -19.09 9.33 -7.67
C CYS A 363 -18.97 7.85 -7.37
N PHE A 364 -19.09 6.99 -8.39
CA PHE A 364 -18.91 5.55 -8.28
C PHE A 364 -17.50 5.20 -7.82
N GLY A 365 -16.46 5.81 -8.41
CA GLY A 365 -15.08 5.63 -7.96
C GLY A 365 -14.90 6.00 -6.48
N ARG A 366 -15.51 7.09 -6.02
CA ARG A 366 -15.46 7.51 -4.60
C ARG A 366 -16.18 6.54 -3.67
N ALA A 367 -17.36 6.06 -4.06
CA ALA A 367 -18.12 5.06 -3.30
C ALA A 367 -17.34 3.72 -3.22
N MET A 368 -16.74 3.28 -4.33
CA MET A 368 -15.85 2.11 -4.34
C MET A 368 -14.68 2.27 -3.36
N LYS A 369 -14.00 3.43 -3.40
CA LYS A 369 -12.87 3.72 -2.50
C LYS A 369 -13.28 3.59 -1.04
N MET A 370 -14.44 4.12 -0.67
CA MET A 370 -14.96 4.03 0.68
C MET A 370 -15.27 2.58 1.07
N ALA A 371 -15.98 1.84 0.23
CA ALA A 371 -16.36 0.45 0.49
C ALA A 371 -15.15 -0.50 0.63
N MET A 372 -14.07 -0.22 -0.10
CA MET A 372 -12.82 -0.99 -0.04
C MET A 372 -11.89 -0.59 1.08
N GLN A 373 -12.15 0.53 1.75
CA GLN A 373 -11.26 1.04 2.80
C GLN A 373 -11.03 -0.04 3.85
N LYS A 374 -9.77 -0.31 4.17
CA LYS A 374 -9.41 -1.24 5.23
C LYS A 374 -9.74 -0.66 6.60
N ASN A 375 -10.29 -1.49 7.46
CA ASN A 375 -10.51 -1.22 8.88
C ASN A 375 -9.73 -2.22 9.74
N PHE A 376 -9.75 -2.04 11.06
CA PHE A 376 -9.00 -2.89 12.01
C PHE A 376 -9.63 -4.26 12.26
N SER A 377 -10.76 -4.57 11.62
CA SER A 377 -11.46 -5.83 11.86
C SER A 377 -10.75 -7.00 11.17
N THR A 378 -10.58 -8.08 11.90
CA THR A 378 -10.16 -9.39 11.36
C THR A 378 -11.34 -10.25 10.92
N LYS A 379 -12.55 -9.72 11.00
CA LYS A 379 -13.80 -10.42 10.68
C LYS A 379 -14.36 -9.99 9.33
N ILE A 380 -15.13 -10.86 8.72
CA ILE A 380 -15.97 -10.51 7.58
C ILE A 380 -17.02 -9.49 8.06
N PRO A 381 -17.26 -8.38 7.34
CA PRO A 381 -18.20 -7.34 7.74
C PRO A 381 -19.66 -7.81 7.50
N SER A 382 -20.05 -8.87 8.17
CA SER A 382 -21.39 -9.48 8.06
C SER A 382 -21.75 -10.20 9.37
N THR A 383 -22.92 -9.94 9.89
CA THR A 383 -23.49 -10.68 11.05
C THR A 383 -23.77 -12.15 10.75
N LYS A 384 -23.83 -12.52 9.46
CA LYS A 384 -24.03 -13.91 9.01
C LYS A 384 -22.71 -14.69 8.90
N GLY A 385 -21.54 -14.03 9.05
CA GLY A 385 -20.23 -14.66 8.90
C GLY A 385 -19.81 -14.98 7.46
N ILE A 386 -20.65 -14.66 6.46
CA ILE A 386 -20.42 -14.85 5.01
C ILE A 386 -20.85 -13.62 4.23
N LEU A 387 -20.28 -13.39 3.03
CA LEU A 387 -20.65 -12.41 2.02
C LEU A 387 -20.67 -13.04 0.63
#